data_fa032dbc2df4a41a574e697bd12d986d
#
_entry.id   fa032dbc2df4a41a574e697bd12d986d
#
_cell.length_a   1.000
_cell.length_b   1.000
_cell.length_c   1.000
_cell.angle_alpha   90.00
_cell.angle_beta   90.00
_cell.angle_gamma   90.00
#
_symmetry.space_group_name_H-M   'P 1'
#
loop_
_entity.id
_entity.type
_entity.pdbx_description
1 polymer ?
#
loop_
_entity_poly.entity_id
_entity_poly.type
_entity_poly.pdbx_seq_one_letter_code
_entity_poly.pdbx_strand_id
1 'polypeptide(L)'
;MIKYLNYFSVILLLSFLSSCKLTESFLPTDENDNSINLDNNEVKNDKVEIRIGCGEGNIKDFIKEGWKIKKELSEEKICSWKSVPANNNCDMEKDKGCKITIPDIIGKETIYFLEK
;
A
#
# COMPACT_ATOMS: atom_id res chain seq x y z
N MET A 1 -30.48 40.78 23.15
CA MET A 1 -30.10 40.29 21.82
C MET A 1 -28.95 39.25 21.83
N ILE A 2 -28.44 38.84 22.97
CA ILE A 2 -27.29 37.89 23.05
C ILE A 2 -27.72 36.43 23.21
N LYS A 3 -28.98 36.17 23.53
CA LYS A 3 -29.50 34.79 23.77
C LYS A 3 -29.76 33.97 22.51
N TYR A 4 -29.86 34.59 21.33
CA TYR A 4 -30.12 33.86 20.07
C TYR A 4 -28.84 33.41 19.35
N LEU A 5 -27.69 33.98 19.69
CA LEU A 5 -26.42 33.63 19.05
C LEU A 5 -25.92 32.25 19.47
N ASN A 6 -26.23 31.83 20.71
CA ASN A 6 -25.82 30.53 21.20
C ASN A 6 -26.64 29.35 20.64
N TYR A 7 -27.89 29.61 20.25
CA TYR A 7 -28.75 28.56 19.67
C TYR A 7 -28.36 28.24 18.22
N PHE A 8 -27.89 29.21 17.48
CA PHE A 8 -27.42 29.02 16.12
C PHE A 8 -26.11 28.23 16.07
N SER A 9 -25.24 28.48 17.04
CA SER A 9 -23.96 27.75 17.15
C SER A 9 -24.13 26.29 17.52
N VAL A 10 -25.11 25.96 18.36
CA VAL A 10 -25.41 24.58 18.77
C VAL A 10 -26.06 23.78 17.64
N ILE A 11 -26.92 24.44 16.82
CA ILE A 11 -27.56 23.78 15.67
C ILE A 11 -26.52 23.52 14.56
N LEU A 12 -25.55 24.42 14.38
CA LEU A 12 -24.49 24.22 13.38
C LEU A 12 -23.53 23.06 13.76
N LEU A 13 -23.29 22.86 15.06
CA LEU A 13 -22.44 21.76 15.56
C LEU A 13 -23.12 20.39 15.45
N LEU A 14 -24.45 20.32 15.51
CA LEU A 14 -25.19 19.07 15.38
C LEU A 14 -25.33 18.59 13.93
N SER A 15 -25.14 19.47 12.95
CA SER A 15 -25.20 19.10 11.53
C SER A 15 -23.93 18.44 11.00
N PHE A 16 -22.81 18.49 11.74
CA PHE A 16 -21.56 17.83 11.34
C PHE A 16 -21.41 16.38 11.80
N LEU A 17 -22.32 15.88 12.65
CA LEU A 17 -22.27 14.51 13.16
C LEU A 17 -23.01 13.50 12.26
N SER A 18 -23.57 13.92 11.13
CA SER A 18 -24.40 13.06 10.29
C SER A 18 -23.76 12.60 8.98
N SER A 19 -22.46 12.72 8.81
CA SER A 19 -21.77 12.33 7.58
C SER A 19 -20.58 11.39 7.81
N CYS A 20 -20.70 10.48 8.79
CA CYS A 20 -19.88 9.27 8.76
C CYS A 20 -20.77 8.09 8.35
N LYS A 21 -21.19 8.08 7.08
CA LYS A 21 -21.52 6.81 6.44
C LYS A 21 -20.20 6.14 6.12
N LEU A 22 -19.84 5.18 6.96
CA LEU A 22 -18.93 4.12 6.56
C LEU A 22 -19.40 3.61 5.19
N THR A 23 -18.57 3.76 4.20
CA THR A 23 -18.64 2.93 3.01
C THR A 23 -18.24 1.55 3.47
N GLU A 24 -19.24 0.72 3.69
CA GLU A 24 -19.06 -0.71 3.79
C GLU A 24 -18.29 -1.19 2.57
N SER A 25 -17.20 -1.84 2.88
CA SER A 25 -16.43 -2.63 1.96
C SER A 25 -17.35 -3.43 1.06
N PHE A 26 -17.25 -3.17 -0.23
CA PHE A 26 -17.80 -4.00 -1.26
C PHE A 26 -17.07 -5.35 -1.22
N LEU A 27 -17.63 -6.30 -0.50
CA LEU A 27 -17.37 -7.71 -0.70
C LEU A 27 -18.29 -8.14 -1.85
N PRO A 28 -17.75 -8.61 -2.96
CA PRO A 28 -18.57 -9.33 -3.91
C PRO A 28 -18.96 -10.67 -3.27
N THR A 29 -20.19 -10.76 -2.85
CA THR A 29 -20.84 -12.01 -2.54
C THR A 29 -21.21 -12.63 -3.89
N ASP A 30 -20.35 -13.46 -4.41
CA ASP A 30 -20.72 -14.40 -5.44
C ASP A 30 -21.44 -15.57 -4.78
N GLU A 31 -22.74 -15.40 -4.56
CA GLU A 31 -23.65 -16.52 -4.49
C GLU A 31 -23.80 -17.06 -5.92
N ASN A 32 -23.03 -18.05 -6.24
CA ASN A 32 -23.42 -18.98 -7.28
C ASN A 32 -23.45 -20.39 -6.70
N ASP A 33 -24.62 -20.68 -6.19
CA ASP A 33 -25.09 -22.02 -5.90
C ASP A 33 -25.16 -22.76 -7.24
N ASN A 34 -24.21 -23.63 -7.49
CA ASN A 34 -24.42 -24.69 -8.44
C ASN A 34 -23.64 -25.95 -8.03
N SER A 35 -24.45 -26.82 -7.49
CA SER A 35 -24.26 -28.24 -7.24
C SER A 35 -23.17 -28.94 -8.04
N ILE A 36 -22.25 -29.58 -7.28
CA ILE A 36 -21.81 -30.97 -7.38
C ILE A 36 -21.37 -31.42 -8.78
N ASN A 37 -20.06 -31.49 -8.95
CA ASN A 37 -19.45 -32.67 -9.52
C ASN A 37 -18.12 -32.95 -8.84
N LEU A 38 -18.10 -34.04 -8.09
CA LEU A 38 -16.88 -34.68 -7.64
C LEU A 38 -16.11 -35.12 -8.87
N ASP A 39 -15.05 -34.43 -9.19
CA ASP A 39 -13.92 -35.01 -9.86
C ASP A 39 -12.66 -34.40 -9.23
N ASN A 40 -12.10 -35.20 -8.33
CA ASN A 40 -10.91 -34.91 -7.58
C ASN A 40 -9.71 -34.89 -8.52
N ASN A 41 -9.37 -33.73 -9.02
CA ASN A 41 -8.02 -33.36 -9.40
C ASN A 41 -7.94 -31.81 -9.47
N GLU A 42 -8.24 -31.16 -8.34
CA GLU A 42 -7.89 -29.77 -8.17
C GLU A 42 -6.36 -29.74 -8.00
N VAL A 43 -5.66 -29.57 -9.10
CA VAL A 43 -4.27 -29.14 -9.08
C VAL A 43 -4.31 -27.73 -8.49
N LYS A 44 -4.08 -27.64 -7.19
CA LYS A 44 -3.96 -26.39 -6.47
C LYS A 44 -2.70 -25.70 -7.00
N ASN A 45 -2.88 -24.90 -8.05
CA ASN A 45 -1.83 -24.06 -8.57
C ASN A 45 -1.58 -22.94 -7.54
N ASP A 46 -0.62 -23.18 -6.68
CA ASP A 46 -0.17 -22.14 -5.77
C ASP A 46 0.48 -21.02 -6.59
N LYS A 47 -0.02 -19.81 -6.42
CA LYS A 47 0.49 -18.60 -7.07
C LYS A 47 1.00 -17.66 -6.02
N VAL A 48 2.16 -17.07 -6.26
CA VAL A 48 2.79 -16.10 -5.36
C VAL A 48 3.40 -14.96 -6.14
N GLU A 49 3.29 -13.74 -5.61
CA GLU A 49 3.97 -12.55 -6.09
C GLU A 49 5.15 -12.26 -5.16
N ILE A 50 6.34 -12.10 -5.74
CA ILE A 50 7.55 -11.78 -5.01
C ILE A 50 8.16 -10.52 -5.59
N ARG A 51 8.51 -9.58 -4.72
CA ARG A 51 9.16 -8.32 -5.08
C ARG A 51 10.59 -8.31 -4.58
N ILE A 52 11.52 -8.12 -5.49
CA ILE A 52 12.96 -8.05 -5.21
C ILE A 52 13.49 -6.72 -5.73
N GLY A 53 13.96 -5.88 -4.82
CA GLY A 53 14.45 -4.55 -5.18
C GLY A 53 15.63 -4.10 -4.35
N CYS A 54 16.32 -3.09 -4.82
CA CYS A 54 17.44 -2.45 -4.12
C CYS A 54 18.61 -3.40 -3.76
N GLY A 55 18.73 -4.52 -4.50
CA GLY A 55 19.75 -5.54 -4.24
C GLY A 55 19.41 -6.51 -3.09
N GLU A 56 18.20 -6.44 -2.56
CA GLU A 56 17.73 -7.33 -1.50
C GLU A 56 16.91 -8.48 -2.07
N GLY A 57 17.21 -9.69 -1.64
CA GLY A 57 16.47 -10.90 -1.99
C GLY A 57 17.07 -11.67 -3.17
N ASN A 58 16.60 -12.91 -3.33
CA ASN A 58 17.07 -13.82 -4.36
C ASN A 58 15.95 -14.76 -4.83
N ILE A 59 15.61 -14.66 -6.10
CA ILE A 59 14.59 -15.52 -6.73
C ILE A 59 15.03 -16.98 -6.84
N LYS A 60 16.35 -17.24 -6.81
CA LYS A 60 16.89 -18.59 -7.02
C LYS A 60 16.42 -19.60 -5.97
N ASP A 61 16.13 -19.16 -4.76
CA ASP A 61 15.70 -20.05 -3.70
C ASP A 61 14.29 -20.57 -3.96
N PHE A 62 13.41 -19.75 -4.47
CA PHE A 62 12.07 -20.16 -4.91
C PHE A 62 12.12 -21.14 -6.10
N ILE A 63 13.03 -20.91 -7.06
CA ILE A 63 13.20 -21.81 -8.19
C ILE A 63 13.69 -23.18 -7.73
N LYS A 64 14.62 -23.24 -6.75
CA LYS A 64 15.08 -24.50 -6.15
C LYS A 64 13.96 -25.27 -5.45
N GLU A 65 12.98 -24.56 -4.88
CA GLU A 65 11.79 -25.14 -4.24
C GLU A 65 10.73 -25.61 -5.25
N GLY A 66 10.97 -25.43 -6.54
CA GLY A 66 10.09 -25.90 -7.62
C GLY A 66 9.13 -24.86 -8.18
N TRP A 67 9.27 -23.58 -7.76
CA TRP A 67 8.50 -22.50 -8.33
C TRP A 67 8.96 -22.15 -9.74
N LYS A 68 8.02 -21.80 -10.61
CA LYS A 68 8.25 -21.39 -12.00
C LYS A 68 7.84 -19.94 -12.20
N ILE A 69 8.71 -19.14 -12.82
CA ILE A 69 8.41 -17.77 -13.18
C ILE A 69 7.42 -17.77 -14.36
N LYS A 70 6.25 -17.19 -14.15
CA LYS A 70 5.23 -17.01 -15.20
C LYS A 70 5.30 -15.63 -15.82
N LYS A 71 5.63 -14.62 -15.03
CA LYS A 71 5.72 -13.24 -15.46
C LYS A 71 6.77 -12.51 -14.62
N GLU A 72 7.44 -11.59 -15.26
CA GLU A 72 8.41 -10.69 -14.64
C GLU A 72 8.09 -9.26 -15.06
N LEU A 73 8.07 -8.34 -14.11
CA LEU A 73 7.92 -6.90 -14.33
C LEU A 73 9.07 -6.19 -13.63
N SER A 74 9.53 -5.08 -14.19
CA SER A 74 10.55 -4.24 -13.58
C SER A 74 10.05 -2.81 -13.50
N GLU A 75 10.18 -2.20 -12.33
CA GLU A 75 9.80 -0.81 -12.07
C GLU A 75 10.88 -0.08 -11.28
N GLU A 76 10.84 1.25 -11.30
CA GLU A 76 11.75 2.06 -10.49
C GLU A 76 11.28 2.05 -9.03
N LYS A 77 12.26 1.99 -8.12
CA LYS A 77 12.02 2.03 -6.67
C LYS A 77 13.02 2.94 -5.99
N ILE A 78 12.54 3.74 -5.05
CA ILE A 78 13.42 4.51 -4.16
C ILE A 78 14.02 3.55 -3.14
N CYS A 79 15.33 3.38 -3.18
CA CYS A 79 16.07 2.47 -2.31
C CYS A 79 16.55 3.12 -1.03
N SER A 80 16.83 4.43 -1.07
CA SER A 80 17.17 5.18 0.14
C SER A 80 16.71 6.64 0.05
N TRP A 81 16.60 7.24 1.22
CA TRP A 81 16.19 8.61 1.40
C TRP A 81 17.28 9.36 2.16
N LYS A 82 17.48 10.64 1.84
CA LYS A 82 18.37 11.54 2.59
C LYS A 82 17.64 12.79 3.03
N SER A 83 18.07 13.32 4.15
CA SER A 83 17.63 14.63 4.64
C SER A 83 18.59 15.71 4.18
N VAL A 84 18.02 16.76 3.64
CA VAL A 84 18.77 17.95 3.22
C VAL A 84 18.15 19.21 3.81
N PRO A 85 18.90 20.31 3.96
CA PRO A 85 18.34 21.57 4.43
C PRO A 85 17.29 22.09 3.45
N ALA A 86 16.16 22.59 3.94
CA ALA A 86 15.08 23.11 3.12
C ALA A 86 15.45 24.40 2.37
N ASN A 87 16.40 25.17 2.91
CA ASN A 87 16.94 26.38 2.32
C ASN A 87 18.34 26.69 2.86
N ASN A 88 19.01 27.69 2.29
CA ASN A 88 20.38 28.06 2.66
C ASN A 88 20.55 28.57 4.11
N ASN A 89 19.47 28.92 4.77
CA ASN A 89 19.50 29.43 6.16
C ASN A 89 19.17 28.34 7.18
N CYS A 90 18.95 27.08 6.71
CA CYS A 90 18.63 25.95 7.55
C CYS A 90 19.89 25.33 8.16
N ASP A 91 19.99 25.39 9.49
CA ASP A 91 20.98 24.66 10.27
C ASP A 91 20.31 23.42 10.87
N MET A 92 20.49 22.28 10.24
CA MET A 92 19.84 21.01 10.62
C MET A 92 20.26 20.52 12.03
N GLU A 93 21.37 21.00 12.57
CA GLU A 93 21.82 20.66 13.93
C GLU A 93 21.05 21.45 14.99
N LYS A 94 20.71 22.70 14.69
CA LYS A 94 19.99 23.60 15.61
C LYS A 94 18.48 23.52 15.43
N ASP A 95 18.02 23.45 14.20
CA ASP A 95 16.59 23.37 13.84
C ASP A 95 16.27 22.12 13.07
N LYS A 96 15.79 21.10 13.79
CA LYS A 96 15.39 19.81 13.20
C LYS A 96 14.16 19.91 12.28
N GLY A 97 13.41 21.00 12.36
CA GLY A 97 12.20 21.23 11.55
C GLY A 97 12.50 21.79 10.16
N CYS A 98 13.71 22.33 9.91
CA CYS A 98 14.03 22.96 8.64
C CYS A 98 14.63 22.02 7.59
N LYS A 99 14.51 20.69 7.76
CA LYS A 99 15.00 19.68 6.83
C LYS A 99 13.86 19.12 5.97
N ILE A 100 14.19 18.77 4.74
CA ILE A 100 13.31 18.00 3.84
C ILE A 100 13.95 16.65 3.52
N THR A 101 13.13 15.67 3.25
CA THR A 101 13.57 14.33 2.85
C THR A 101 13.38 14.17 1.36
N ILE A 102 14.43 13.81 0.65
CA ILE A 102 14.43 13.59 -0.79
C ILE A 102 14.93 12.18 -1.11
N PRO A 103 14.57 11.59 -2.26
CA PRO A 103 15.18 10.35 -2.72
C PRO A 103 16.70 10.50 -2.83
N ASP A 104 17.45 9.51 -2.36
CA ASP A 104 18.92 9.48 -2.45
C ASP A 104 19.37 8.50 -3.52
N ILE A 105 18.92 7.25 -3.41
CA ILE A 105 19.23 6.20 -4.37
C ILE A 105 17.93 5.70 -4.98
N ILE A 106 17.85 5.77 -6.30
CA ILE A 106 16.78 5.18 -7.10
C ILE A 106 17.36 3.92 -7.75
N GLY A 107 16.74 2.79 -7.50
CA GLY A 107 17.10 1.49 -8.06
C GLY A 107 15.96 0.90 -8.88
N LYS A 108 16.03 -0.41 -9.09
CA LYS A 108 14.96 -1.19 -9.74
C LYS A 108 14.41 -2.21 -8.79
N GLU A 109 13.11 -2.39 -8.84
CA GLU A 109 12.40 -3.51 -8.24
C GLU A 109 11.91 -4.44 -9.35
N THR A 110 12.15 -5.74 -9.17
CA THR A 110 11.63 -6.77 -10.06
C THR A 110 10.54 -7.52 -9.34
N ILE A 111 9.37 -7.61 -9.97
CA ILE A 111 8.19 -8.30 -9.47
C ILE A 111 8.07 -9.60 -10.24
N TYR A 112 8.15 -10.71 -9.53
CA TYR A 112 8.02 -12.05 -10.07
C TYR A 112 6.66 -12.64 -9.72
N PHE A 113 5.94 -13.12 -10.71
CA PHE A 113 4.74 -13.92 -10.53
C PHE A 113 5.11 -15.38 -10.71
N LEU A 114 5.02 -16.14 -9.65
CA LEU A 114 5.43 -17.54 -9.59
C LEU A 114 4.22 -18.45 -9.51
N GLU A 115 4.37 -19.65 -10.03
CA GLU A 115 3.39 -20.73 -9.97
C GLU A 115 4.09 -22.05 -9.67
N LYS A 116 3.46 -22.89 -8.84
CA LYS A 116 3.99 -24.21 -8.45
C LYS A 116 3.02 -25.31 -8.82
#